data_ab0009bcbef1a31a8a66cd8034769e09
#
_entry.id   ab0009bcbef1a31a8a66cd8034769e09
#
_cell.length_a   1.000
_cell.length_b   1.000
_cell.length_c   1.000
_cell.angle_alpha   90.00
_cell.angle_beta   90.00
_cell.angle_gamma   90.00
#
_symmetry.space_group_name_H-M   'P 1'
#
loop_
_entity.id
_entity.type
_entity.pdbx_description
1 polymer ?
#
loop_
_entity_poly.entity_id
_entity_poly.type
_entity_poly.pdbx_seq_one_letter_code
_entity_poly.pdbx_strand_id
1 'polypeptide(L)'
;KSFYDAAAVFLLKSQIDSTHIVSAALTKTNAIATVSGLLQTVRDDAEEMDGYVALISHKHKTAFLEAANGTYHDISFGNAVSINGVTYENVMMLDDLPCVFVPQSRMKTVITVQSGDSDQGGIVAGENAKDIACLITHCETPLAVSKLDAIKQFGPQENQLFDGTSIQARYLHDLFVPGKRLASIGAVVAP
;
A
#
# COMPACT_ATOMS: atom_id res chain seq x y z
N LYS A 1 -11.26 -0.08 6.69
CA LYS A 1 -10.44 0.04 5.45
C LYS A 1 -9.02 0.53 5.75
N SER A 2 -8.83 1.61 6.52
CA SER A 2 -7.50 2.15 6.83
C SER A 2 -6.59 1.18 7.57
N PHE A 3 -7.16 0.33 8.43
CA PHE A 3 -6.44 -0.74 9.11
C PHE A 3 -5.83 -1.73 8.12
N TYR A 4 -6.64 -2.25 7.20
CA TYR A 4 -6.18 -3.25 6.23
C TYR A 4 -5.17 -2.68 5.25
N ASP A 5 -5.39 -1.44 4.78
CA ASP A 5 -4.46 -0.78 3.87
C ASP A 5 -3.09 -0.56 4.55
N ALA A 6 -3.07 -0.13 5.81
CA ALA A 6 -1.82 0.07 6.56
C ALA A 6 -1.12 -1.26 6.88
N ALA A 7 -1.89 -2.31 7.23
CA ALA A 7 -1.35 -3.64 7.45
C ALA A 7 -0.76 -4.23 6.17
N ALA A 8 -1.45 -4.08 5.02
CA ALA A 8 -0.96 -4.52 3.73
C ALA A 8 0.35 -3.84 3.34
N VAL A 9 0.44 -2.52 3.47
CA VAL A 9 1.68 -1.76 3.21
C VAL A 9 2.81 -2.22 4.12
N PHE A 10 2.53 -2.42 5.42
CA PHE A 10 3.52 -2.93 6.37
C PHE A 10 4.01 -4.32 6.00
N LEU A 11 3.10 -5.25 5.69
CA LEU A 11 3.43 -6.62 5.32
C LEU A 11 4.26 -6.66 4.02
N LEU A 12 3.85 -5.92 2.98
CA LEU A 12 4.61 -5.83 1.74
C LEU A 12 6.01 -5.29 2.01
N LYS A 13 6.13 -4.18 2.75
CA LYS A 13 7.43 -3.60 3.09
C LYS A 13 8.31 -4.56 3.89
N SER A 14 7.76 -5.36 4.81
CA SER A 14 8.51 -6.30 5.63
C SER A 14 9.11 -7.47 4.83
N GLN A 15 8.60 -7.74 3.63
CA GLN A 15 9.07 -8.80 2.74
C GLN A 15 10.12 -8.33 1.72
N ILE A 16 10.37 -7.01 1.64
CA ILE A 16 11.30 -6.43 0.65
C ILE A 16 12.73 -6.79 1.00
N ASP A 17 13.51 -7.22 -0.01
CA ASP A 17 14.96 -7.36 0.11
C ASP A 17 15.61 -6.00 0.39
N SER A 18 16.69 -6.01 1.15
CA SER A 18 17.43 -4.78 1.49
C SER A 18 17.96 -4.03 0.27
N THR A 19 18.23 -4.71 -0.83
CA THR A 19 18.68 -4.14 -2.12
C THR A 19 17.59 -3.32 -2.80
N HIS A 20 16.32 -3.62 -2.55
CA HIS A 20 15.17 -2.90 -3.10
C HIS A 20 14.62 -1.83 -2.15
N ILE A 21 15.34 -1.49 -1.08
CA ILE A 21 15.00 -0.42 -0.16
C ILE A 21 15.94 0.77 -0.40
N VAL A 22 15.38 1.87 -0.91
CA VAL A 22 16.10 3.13 -1.08
C VAL A 22 15.79 4.06 0.09
N SER A 23 16.82 4.48 0.83
CA SER A 23 16.67 5.48 1.89
C SER A 23 16.90 6.88 1.30
N ALA A 24 15.82 7.61 1.02
CA ALA A 24 15.90 8.94 0.42
C ALA A 24 14.68 9.80 0.78
N ALA A 25 14.92 11.09 1.00
CA ALA A 25 13.84 12.08 1.04
C ALA A 25 13.47 12.47 -0.39
N LEU A 26 12.20 12.26 -0.77
CA LEU A 26 11.70 12.67 -2.08
C LEU A 26 11.52 14.19 -2.14
N THR A 27 12.23 14.82 -3.04
CA THR A 27 12.21 16.26 -3.32
C THR A 27 11.87 16.49 -4.79
N LYS A 28 11.56 17.72 -5.17
CA LYS A 28 11.31 18.10 -6.57
C LYS A 28 12.44 17.76 -7.55
N THR A 29 13.67 17.63 -7.05
CA THR A 29 14.85 17.37 -7.90
C THR A 29 15.15 15.90 -8.08
N ASN A 30 14.70 15.02 -7.17
CA ASN A 30 15.07 13.61 -7.20
C ASN A 30 13.88 12.65 -7.24
N ALA A 31 12.64 13.11 -7.00
CA ALA A 31 11.48 12.23 -6.84
C ALA A 31 11.29 11.28 -8.03
N ILE A 32 11.31 11.82 -9.26
CA ILE A 32 11.14 11.03 -10.48
C ILE A 32 12.31 10.07 -10.66
N ALA A 33 13.54 10.57 -10.60
CA ALA A 33 14.74 9.76 -10.81
C ALA A 33 14.86 8.63 -9.79
N THR A 34 14.51 8.89 -8.53
CA THR A 34 14.53 7.87 -7.47
C THR A 34 13.50 6.78 -7.71
N VAL A 35 12.26 7.14 -8.07
CA VAL A 35 11.18 6.17 -8.30
C VAL A 35 11.44 5.39 -9.59
N SER A 36 11.85 6.04 -10.69
CA SER A 36 12.19 5.36 -11.94
C SER A 36 13.40 4.44 -11.80
N GLY A 37 14.42 4.86 -11.05
CA GLY A 37 15.59 4.02 -10.78
C GLY A 37 15.25 2.79 -9.95
N LEU A 38 14.41 2.93 -8.92
CA LEU A 38 13.92 1.80 -8.15
C LEU A 38 13.07 0.85 -9.01
N LEU A 39 12.19 1.40 -9.87
CA LEU A 39 11.39 0.58 -10.79
C LEU A 39 12.26 -0.25 -11.74
N GLN A 40 13.32 0.35 -12.30
CA GLN A 40 14.26 -0.37 -13.16
C GLN A 40 14.93 -1.53 -12.41
N THR A 41 15.44 -1.29 -11.20
CA THR A 41 16.05 -2.34 -10.36
C THR A 41 15.08 -3.47 -10.09
N VAL A 42 13.84 -3.15 -9.72
CA VAL A 42 12.81 -4.15 -9.42
C VAL A 42 12.42 -4.94 -10.68
N ARG A 43 12.32 -4.30 -11.83
CA ARG A 43 12.02 -4.96 -13.11
C ARG A 43 13.14 -5.91 -13.54
N ASP A 44 14.38 -5.46 -13.42
CA ASP A 44 15.55 -6.25 -13.78
C ASP A 44 15.68 -7.51 -12.91
N ASP A 45 15.50 -7.38 -11.59
CA ASP A 45 15.63 -8.49 -10.66
C ASP A 45 14.42 -9.44 -10.67
N ALA A 46 13.23 -8.95 -11.01
CA ALA A 46 12.04 -9.77 -11.16
C ALA A 46 11.91 -10.41 -12.55
N GLU A 47 12.72 -9.96 -13.54
CA GLU A 47 12.61 -10.34 -14.95
C GLU A 47 11.21 -10.09 -15.56
N GLU A 48 10.47 -9.10 -15.00
CA GLU A 48 9.12 -8.71 -15.42
C GLU A 48 9.08 -7.21 -15.75
N MET A 49 8.57 -6.83 -16.93
CA MET A 49 8.57 -5.43 -17.38
C MET A 49 7.27 -4.69 -17.07
N ASP A 50 6.13 -5.38 -17.12
CA ASP A 50 4.81 -4.78 -17.06
C ASP A 50 4.07 -5.11 -15.74
N GLY A 51 2.94 -4.48 -15.50
CA GLY A 51 2.04 -4.82 -14.40
C GLY A 51 2.42 -4.23 -13.04
N TYR A 52 3.34 -3.27 -13.00
CA TYR A 52 3.73 -2.59 -11.76
C TYR A 52 2.79 -1.45 -11.39
N VAL A 53 2.66 -1.21 -10.09
CA VAL A 53 1.90 -0.10 -9.51
C VAL A 53 2.74 0.54 -8.41
N ALA A 54 2.76 1.87 -8.36
CA ALA A 54 3.38 2.60 -7.28
C ALA A 54 2.32 3.18 -6.33
N LEU A 55 2.47 2.91 -5.05
CA LEU A 55 1.75 3.59 -3.99
C LEU A 55 2.64 4.72 -3.46
N ILE A 56 2.22 5.97 -3.65
CA ILE A 56 3.01 7.14 -3.26
C ILE A 56 2.30 7.85 -2.12
N SER A 57 3.04 8.22 -1.09
CA SER A 57 2.48 9.03 -0.03
C SER A 57 2.02 10.40 -0.55
N HIS A 58 0.77 10.77 -0.24
CA HIS A 58 0.17 12.04 -0.67
C HIS A 58 1.00 13.27 -0.25
N LYS A 59 1.80 13.16 0.80
CA LYS A 59 2.75 14.20 1.26
C LYS A 59 3.72 14.62 0.15
N HIS A 60 4.08 13.71 -0.74
CA HIS A 60 5.05 13.95 -1.80
C HIS A 60 4.42 14.36 -3.14
N LYS A 61 3.08 14.46 -3.23
CA LYS A 61 2.39 14.81 -4.48
C LYS A 61 2.91 16.10 -5.10
N THR A 62 3.14 17.14 -4.29
CA THR A 62 3.65 18.43 -4.76
C THR A 62 5.05 18.29 -5.36
N ALA A 63 5.92 17.46 -4.78
CA ALA A 63 7.26 17.22 -5.29
C ALA A 63 7.23 16.61 -6.71
N PHE A 64 6.31 15.70 -6.99
CA PHE A 64 6.11 15.12 -8.32
C PHE A 64 5.52 16.14 -9.31
N LEU A 65 4.57 16.96 -8.87
CA LEU A 65 3.99 18.03 -9.70
C LEU A 65 5.06 19.07 -10.12
N GLU A 66 5.94 19.46 -9.20
CA GLU A 66 7.02 20.39 -9.49
C GLU A 66 8.12 19.75 -10.34
N ALA A 67 8.41 18.46 -10.11
CA ALA A 67 9.41 17.71 -10.88
C ALA A 67 8.98 17.48 -12.33
N ALA A 68 7.67 17.36 -12.60
CA ALA A 68 7.14 17.18 -13.95
C ALA A 68 7.49 18.32 -14.91
N ASN A 69 7.70 19.53 -14.37
CA ASN A 69 8.11 20.69 -15.17
C ASN A 69 9.61 20.65 -15.49
N GLY A 70 9.98 20.02 -16.60
CA GLY A 70 11.37 20.04 -17.09
C GLY A 70 12.08 18.69 -17.12
N THR A 71 11.35 17.60 -17.06
CA THR A 71 11.89 16.23 -17.23
C THR A 71 11.57 15.68 -18.62
N TYR A 72 12.35 14.66 -19.05
CA TYR A 72 12.08 13.88 -20.27
C TYR A 72 11.06 12.76 -20.04
N HIS A 73 10.56 12.60 -18.81
CA HIS A 73 9.56 11.60 -18.48
C HIS A 73 8.16 12.06 -18.89
N ASP A 74 7.36 11.13 -19.40
CA ASP A 74 5.94 11.39 -19.66
C ASP A 74 5.15 11.28 -18.36
N ILE A 75 4.68 12.42 -17.86
CA ILE A 75 3.92 12.51 -16.63
C ILE A 75 2.56 13.11 -16.92
N SER A 76 1.52 12.34 -16.67
CA SER A 76 0.13 12.79 -16.80
C SER A 76 -0.64 12.58 -15.50
N PHE A 77 -1.60 13.48 -15.24
CA PHE A 77 -2.44 13.45 -14.02
C PHE A 77 -3.91 13.34 -14.41
N GLY A 78 -4.72 12.85 -13.46
CA GLY A 78 -6.16 12.76 -13.64
C GLY A 78 -6.63 11.58 -14.48
N ASN A 79 -5.77 10.58 -14.66
CA ASN A 79 -6.11 9.37 -15.40
C ASN A 79 -6.99 8.44 -14.55
N ALA A 80 -7.88 7.72 -15.23
CA ALA A 80 -8.59 6.59 -14.65
C ALA A 80 -7.89 5.30 -15.08
N VAL A 81 -7.43 4.51 -14.10
CA VAL A 81 -6.73 3.24 -14.35
C VAL A 81 -7.45 2.11 -13.62
N SER A 82 -7.69 1.01 -14.32
CA SER A 82 -8.26 -0.20 -13.72
C SER A 82 -7.14 -1.15 -13.32
N ILE A 83 -7.08 -1.49 -12.03
CA ILE A 83 -6.10 -2.41 -11.46
C ILE A 83 -6.90 -3.53 -10.77
N ASN A 84 -6.71 -4.77 -11.22
CA ASN A 84 -7.42 -5.94 -10.69
C ASN A 84 -8.95 -5.74 -10.60
N GLY A 85 -9.57 -5.13 -11.61
CA GLY A 85 -11.01 -4.90 -11.67
C GLY A 85 -11.52 -3.73 -10.82
N VAL A 86 -10.65 -2.99 -10.14
CA VAL A 86 -10.98 -1.76 -9.42
C VAL A 86 -10.50 -0.55 -10.19
N THR A 87 -11.40 0.38 -10.51
CA THR A 87 -11.04 1.63 -11.18
C THR A 87 -10.64 2.68 -10.15
N TYR A 88 -9.44 3.21 -10.31
CA TYR A 88 -8.90 4.33 -9.54
C TYR A 88 -8.96 5.58 -10.39
N GLU A 89 -9.54 6.64 -9.85
CA GLU A 89 -9.58 7.95 -10.49
C GLU A 89 -8.43 8.83 -9.96
N ASN A 90 -8.01 9.82 -10.72
CA ASN A 90 -6.94 10.75 -10.37
C ASN A 90 -5.57 10.07 -10.15
N VAL A 91 -5.28 9.05 -10.93
CA VAL A 91 -3.98 8.38 -10.95
C VAL A 91 -2.99 9.24 -11.71
N MET A 92 -1.78 9.37 -11.16
CA MET A 92 -0.64 9.91 -11.90
C MET A 92 0.01 8.78 -12.69
N MET A 93 0.25 9.00 -13.97
CA MET A 93 1.09 8.11 -14.78
C MET A 93 2.49 8.69 -14.84
N LEU A 94 3.48 7.89 -14.50
CA LEU A 94 4.90 8.16 -14.67
C LEU A 94 5.43 7.18 -15.71
N ASP A 95 5.60 7.65 -16.95
CA ASP A 95 5.81 6.81 -18.11
C ASP A 95 4.69 5.73 -18.19
N ASP A 96 4.99 4.48 -17.99
CA ASP A 96 4.05 3.34 -17.98
C ASP A 96 3.60 2.93 -16.56
N LEU A 97 4.11 3.59 -15.51
CA LEU A 97 3.85 3.26 -14.11
C LEU A 97 2.62 4.03 -13.56
N PRO A 98 1.50 3.37 -13.26
CA PRO A 98 0.41 4.00 -12.55
C PRO A 98 0.77 4.24 -11.07
N CYS A 99 0.64 5.49 -10.64
CA CYS A 99 0.98 5.96 -9.30
C CYS A 99 -0.28 6.39 -8.55
N VAL A 100 -0.61 5.68 -7.49
CA VAL A 100 -1.77 5.94 -6.64
C VAL A 100 -1.32 6.68 -5.38
N PHE A 101 -1.97 7.80 -5.07
CA PHE A 101 -1.66 8.57 -3.86
C PHE A 101 -2.40 8.02 -2.64
N VAL A 102 -1.65 7.69 -1.59
CA VAL A 102 -2.13 7.10 -0.35
C VAL A 102 -1.85 8.04 0.83
N PRO A 103 -2.76 8.17 1.80
CA PRO A 103 -2.49 8.96 3.01
C PRO A 103 -1.24 8.50 3.76
N GLN A 104 -0.41 9.43 4.22
CA GLN A 104 0.86 9.11 4.92
C GLN A 104 0.65 8.26 6.18
N SER A 105 -0.48 8.39 6.85
CA SER A 105 -0.81 7.58 8.04
C SER A 105 -0.83 6.07 7.76
N ARG A 106 -1.03 5.67 6.51
CA ARG A 106 -1.04 4.25 6.07
C ARG A 106 0.33 3.78 5.55
N MET A 107 1.28 4.69 5.36
CA MET A 107 2.58 4.45 4.75
C MET A 107 3.68 4.49 5.82
N LYS A 108 3.71 3.49 6.70
CA LYS A 108 4.66 3.38 7.83
C LYS A 108 5.43 2.06 7.78
N THR A 109 6.70 2.11 8.17
CA THR A 109 7.56 0.92 8.22
C THR A 109 7.28 0.01 9.40
N VAL A 110 6.73 0.56 10.49
CA VAL A 110 6.31 -0.18 11.69
C VAL A 110 4.94 0.31 12.12
N ILE A 111 4.06 -0.62 12.43
CA ILE A 111 2.70 -0.34 12.92
C ILE A 111 2.48 -1.03 14.26
N THR A 112 1.72 -0.41 15.13
CA THR A 112 1.23 -0.98 16.40
C THR A 112 -0.28 -1.00 16.38
N VAL A 113 -0.87 -2.15 16.72
CA VAL A 113 -2.32 -2.32 16.84
C VAL A 113 -2.73 -1.93 18.27
N GLN A 114 -3.67 -1.00 18.40
CA GLN A 114 -4.25 -0.62 19.68
C GLN A 114 -5.53 -1.42 19.92
N SER A 115 -5.69 -1.97 21.14
CA SER A 115 -6.80 -2.88 21.49
C SER A 115 -8.16 -2.20 21.67
N GLY A 116 -8.22 -0.89 21.79
CA GLY A 116 -9.48 -0.15 21.86
C GLY A 116 -10.14 -0.12 23.24
N ASP A 117 -9.48 -0.59 24.29
CA ASP A 117 -10.01 -0.58 25.66
C ASP A 117 -10.16 0.83 26.25
N SER A 118 -9.55 1.83 25.61
CA SER A 118 -9.55 3.23 26.03
C SER A 118 -9.81 4.20 24.88
N ASP A 119 -10.86 3.99 24.11
CA ASP A 119 -11.45 4.92 23.14
C ASP A 119 -10.93 4.92 21.70
N GLN A 120 -9.76 4.42 21.38
CA GLN A 120 -9.20 4.53 20.02
C GLN A 120 -8.55 3.25 19.55
N GLY A 121 -9.35 2.22 19.31
CA GLY A 121 -8.86 1.04 18.58
C GLY A 121 -8.36 1.42 17.18
N GLY A 122 -7.38 0.68 16.66
CA GLY A 122 -6.88 0.91 15.32
C GLY A 122 -5.38 0.68 15.19
N ILE A 123 -4.79 1.30 14.16
CA ILE A 123 -3.35 1.26 13.90
C ILE A 123 -2.74 2.63 14.14
N VAL A 124 -1.65 2.65 14.88
CA VAL A 124 -0.78 3.82 15.03
C VAL A 124 0.63 3.48 14.54
N ALA A 125 1.43 4.50 14.28
CA ALA A 125 2.84 4.32 14.00
C ALA A 125 3.53 3.66 15.21
N GLY A 126 4.28 2.59 14.97
CA GLY A 126 5.06 1.94 16.00
C GLY A 126 6.28 2.74 16.42
N GLU A 127 6.96 2.27 17.45
CA GLU A 127 8.23 2.87 17.89
C GLU A 127 9.25 2.82 16.75
N ASN A 128 9.99 3.91 16.55
CA ASN A 128 10.95 4.09 15.45
C ASN A 128 10.37 3.89 14.03
N ALA A 129 9.06 4.05 13.85
CA ALA A 129 8.44 3.96 12.54
C ALA A 129 8.92 5.08 11.63
N LYS A 130 9.47 4.72 10.47
CA LYS A 130 9.82 5.65 9.39
C LYS A 130 8.66 5.77 8.40
N ASP A 131 8.63 6.88 7.69
CA ASP A 131 7.69 7.13 6.62
C ASP A 131 8.13 6.36 5.35
N ILE A 132 7.20 5.64 4.74
CA ILE A 132 7.37 5.11 3.39
C ILE A 132 6.91 6.21 2.43
N ALA A 133 7.81 6.67 1.58
CA ALA A 133 7.50 7.70 0.58
C ALA A 133 6.86 7.10 -0.68
N CYS A 134 7.38 5.94 -1.11
CA CYS A 134 6.87 5.20 -2.26
C CYS A 134 7.02 3.70 -2.00
N LEU A 135 6.04 2.92 -2.43
CA LEU A 135 6.07 1.45 -2.47
C LEU A 135 5.69 1.01 -3.88
N ILE A 136 6.57 0.30 -4.56
CA ILE A 136 6.35 -0.28 -5.88
C ILE A 136 6.07 -1.75 -5.71
N THR A 137 5.08 -2.28 -6.38
CA THR A 137 4.77 -3.71 -6.38
C THR A 137 4.14 -4.11 -7.71
N HIS A 138 4.42 -5.33 -8.15
CA HIS A 138 3.67 -5.92 -9.26
C HIS A 138 2.24 -6.26 -8.80
N CYS A 139 1.23 -6.05 -9.65
CA CYS A 139 -0.18 -6.20 -9.29
C CYS A 139 -0.60 -7.62 -8.86
N GLU A 140 0.15 -8.63 -9.28
CA GLU A 140 -0.08 -10.05 -8.91
C GLU A 140 0.77 -10.52 -7.72
N THR A 141 1.68 -9.69 -7.22
CA THR A 141 2.59 -10.08 -6.14
C THR A 141 1.88 -10.25 -4.81
N PRO A 142 1.02 -9.32 -4.34
CA PRO A 142 0.26 -9.53 -3.13
C PRO A 142 -0.91 -10.49 -3.37
N LEU A 143 -0.85 -11.66 -2.73
CA LEU A 143 -1.93 -12.65 -2.76
C LEU A 143 -2.79 -12.48 -1.51
N ALA A 144 -3.95 -11.88 -1.65
CA ALA A 144 -4.94 -11.76 -0.59
C ALA A 144 -5.82 -13.02 -0.53
N VAL A 145 -5.87 -13.66 0.64
CA VAL A 145 -6.66 -14.87 0.86
C VAL A 145 -7.67 -14.64 1.96
N SER A 146 -8.96 -14.86 1.67
CA SER A 146 -10.01 -14.90 2.68
C SER A 146 -10.32 -16.36 3.02
N LYS A 147 -10.13 -16.73 4.28
CA LYS A 147 -10.39 -18.09 4.79
C LYS A 147 -11.78 -18.21 5.41
N LEU A 148 -12.27 -17.18 6.06
CA LEU A 148 -13.55 -17.15 6.71
C LEU A 148 -14.18 -15.79 6.49
N ASP A 149 -15.38 -15.81 5.94
CA ASP A 149 -16.26 -14.65 5.83
C ASP A 149 -17.67 -15.14 6.21
N ALA A 150 -18.05 -14.93 7.47
CA ALA A 150 -19.30 -15.44 8.00
C ALA A 150 -20.00 -14.37 8.83
N ILE A 151 -21.26 -14.10 8.45
CA ILE A 151 -22.19 -13.28 9.22
C ILE A 151 -23.30 -14.19 9.74
N LYS A 152 -23.50 -14.18 11.05
CA LYS A 152 -24.59 -14.91 11.72
C LYS A 152 -25.52 -13.89 12.37
N GLN A 153 -26.82 -14.11 12.20
CA GLN A 153 -27.87 -13.35 12.85
C GLN A 153 -28.62 -14.26 13.81
N PHE A 154 -28.78 -13.84 15.05
CA PHE A 154 -29.53 -14.53 16.09
C PHE A 154 -30.76 -13.69 16.37
N GLY A 155 -31.95 -14.27 16.20
CA GLY A 155 -33.22 -13.64 16.55
C GLY A 155 -33.44 -13.53 18.08
N PRO A 156 -34.51 -12.82 18.52
CA PRO A 156 -34.79 -12.62 19.95
C PRO A 156 -34.97 -13.95 20.70
N GLN A 157 -35.45 -15.01 20.04
CA GLN A 157 -35.63 -16.32 20.63
C GLN A 157 -34.35 -17.13 20.79
N GLU A 158 -33.33 -16.82 20.01
CA GLU A 158 -32.00 -17.46 20.02
C GLU A 158 -30.99 -16.72 20.89
N ASN A 159 -31.25 -15.43 21.14
CA ASN A 159 -30.37 -14.59 21.92
C ASN A 159 -30.73 -14.66 23.41
N GLN A 160 -29.88 -15.36 24.17
CA GLN A 160 -30.08 -15.56 25.61
C GLN A 160 -29.65 -14.35 26.48
N LEU A 161 -29.00 -13.35 25.90
CA LEU A 161 -28.41 -12.23 26.65
C LEU A 161 -29.36 -11.04 26.78
N PHE A 162 -30.22 -10.81 25.78
CA PHE A 162 -31.19 -9.71 25.78
C PHE A 162 -32.31 -10.00 24.75
N ASP A 163 -33.47 -9.40 24.95
CA ASP A 163 -34.60 -9.46 24.01
C ASP A 163 -34.31 -8.56 22.80
N GLY A 164 -33.67 -9.11 21.78
CA GLY A 164 -33.29 -8.39 20.57
C GLY A 164 -32.49 -9.24 19.59
N THR A 165 -32.22 -8.70 18.42
CA THR A 165 -31.41 -9.35 17.39
C THR A 165 -29.93 -9.09 17.61
N SER A 166 -29.13 -10.15 17.66
CA SER A 166 -27.67 -10.10 17.72
C SER A 166 -27.07 -10.46 16.35
N ILE A 167 -26.11 -9.66 15.88
CA ILE A 167 -25.38 -9.92 14.65
C ILE A 167 -23.92 -10.21 15.02
N GLN A 168 -23.42 -11.37 14.61
CA GLN A 168 -22.04 -11.76 14.77
C GLN A 168 -21.36 -11.82 13.39
N ALA A 169 -20.35 -10.99 13.17
CA ALA A 169 -19.51 -11.03 11.96
C ALA A 169 -18.12 -11.58 12.30
N ARG A 170 -17.63 -12.51 11.50
CA ARG A 170 -16.27 -13.08 11.62
C ARG A 170 -15.61 -13.03 10.25
N TYR A 171 -14.46 -12.38 10.21
CA TYR A 171 -13.63 -12.31 9.02
C TYR A 171 -12.24 -12.81 9.36
N LEU A 172 -11.71 -13.73 8.56
CA LEU A 172 -10.33 -14.20 8.64
C LEU A 172 -9.73 -14.12 7.25
N HIS A 173 -8.78 -13.21 7.10
CA HIS A 173 -8.05 -13.02 5.86
C HIS A 173 -6.59 -12.73 6.16
N ASP A 174 -5.75 -12.99 5.17
CA ASP A 174 -4.31 -12.78 5.26
C ASP A 174 -3.77 -12.33 3.91
N LEU A 175 -2.55 -11.82 3.90
CA LEU A 175 -1.83 -11.37 2.72
C LEU A 175 -0.49 -12.13 2.64
N PHE A 176 -0.27 -12.79 1.52
CA PHE A 176 0.95 -13.53 1.27
C PHE A 176 1.71 -12.94 0.09
N VAL A 177 3.04 -13.03 0.16
CA VAL A 177 3.93 -12.75 -0.96
C VAL A 177 4.63 -14.05 -1.33
N PRO A 178 4.39 -14.61 -2.53
CA PRO A 178 5.11 -15.81 -2.98
C PRO A 178 6.62 -15.53 -3.04
N GLY A 179 7.44 -16.47 -2.56
CA GLY A 179 8.90 -16.28 -2.47
C GLY A 179 9.57 -15.95 -3.80
N LYS A 180 9.04 -16.45 -4.92
CA LYS A 180 9.53 -16.14 -6.28
C LYS A 180 9.23 -14.69 -6.72
N ARG A 181 8.30 -14.00 -6.04
CA ARG A 181 7.88 -12.64 -6.39
C ARG A 181 8.37 -11.58 -5.39
N LEU A 182 9.27 -11.97 -4.48
CA LEU A 182 9.87 -11.02 -3.54
C LEU A 182 10.68 -9.92 -4.25
N ALA A 183 11.32 -10.28 -5.37
CA ALA A 183 12.08 -9.33 -6.19
C ALA A 183 11.20 -8.26 -6.85
N SER A 184 9.88 -8.50 -7.00
CA SER A 184 8.96 -7.56 -7.64
C SER A 184 8.39 -6.49 -6.71
N ILE A 185 9.00 -6.28 -5.54
CA ILE A 185 8.60 -5.26 -4.58
C ILE A 185 9.80 -4.36 -4.26
N GLY A 186 9.57 -3.05 -4.25
CA GLY A 186 10.57 -2.06 -3.85
C GLY A 186 9.97 -0.93 -3.03
N ALA A 187 10.75 -0.29 -2.18
CA ALA A 187 10.30 0.83 -1.37
C ALA A 187 11.32 1.96 -1.26
N VAL A 188 10.81 3.19 -1.25
CA VAL A 188 11.55 4.38 -0.85
C VAL A 188 11.12 4.73 0.57
N VAL A 189 12.06 4.74 1.50
CA VAL A 189 11.82 5.01 2.92
C VAL A 189 12.51 6.31 3.31
N ALA A 190 11.87 7.12 4.13
CA ALA A 190 12.49 8.34 4.66
C ALA A 190 13.76 7.98 5.45
N PRO A 191 14.82 8.79 5.36
CA PRO A 191 16.09 8.57 6.04
C PRO A 191 16.00 8.54 7.56
#